data_0a16512d069b46348894df49bb67bce3
#
_entry.id   0a16512d069b46348894df49bb67bce3
#
_cell.length_a   1.000
_cell.length_b   1.000
_cell.length_c   1.000
_cell.angle_alpha   90.00
_cell.angle_beta   90.00
_cell.angle_gamma   90.00
#
_symmetry.space_group_name_H-M   'P 1'
#
loop_
_entity.id
_entity.type
_entity.pdbx_description
1 polymer ?
#
loop_
_entity_poly.entity_id
_entity_poly.type
_entity_poly.pdbx_seq_one_letter_code
_entity_poly.pdbx_strand_id
1 'polypeptide(L)'
;MASFGSRRGEAGSLTVYLMVGAFLVAGGFFVWLSIQAAPVEVVVVEGDEESMATVATVVDISDFGMNPMAHAATVIELRRLGVVNTMPQSSQTFFVGVPSDYLVKMLPEVAVIGGDLEYGATVSVTGTVYAMTDSAKDAWMASGGLAEGDRILADFAESFIEVRAVSVTAPPQPDP
;
A
#
# COMPACT_ATOMS: atom_id res chain seq x y z
N MET A 1 -18.89 -67.54 -33.55
CA MET A 1 -17.59 -66.82 -33.31
C MET A 1 -17.75 -65.41 -33.80
N ALA A 2 -17.93 -64.49 -32.92
CA ALA A 2 -18.12 -63.08 -33.23
C ALA A 2 -16.80 -62.32 -32.81
N SER A 3 -16.13 -61.74 -33.82
CA SER A 3 -14.90 -60.99 -33.67
C SER A 3 -15.25 -59.55 -33.18
N PHE A 4 -14.85 -59.21 -31.97
CA PHE A 4 -14.88 -57.83 -31.44
C PHE A 4 -13.70 -57.06 -32.00
N GLY A 5 -13.94 -56.22 -33.01
CA GLY A 5 -12.96 -55.26 -33.53
C GLY A 5 -12.71 -54.16 -32.54
N SER A 6 -11.46 -54.05 -32.15
CA SER A 6 -10.91 -53.02 -31.25
C SER A 6 -10.94 -51.62 -31.90
N ARG A 7 -11.87 -50.76 -31.48
CA ARG A 7 -11.80 -49.30 -31.74
C ARG A 7 -10.95 -48.62 -30.65
N ARG A 8 -9.65 -48.73 -30.74
CA ARG A 8 -8.70 -47.96 -29.97
C ARG A 8 -7.84 -47.16 -30.94
N GLY A 9 -8.19 -45.92 -31.21
CA GLY A 9 -7.38 -45.09 -32.08
C GLY A 9 -7.74 -43.60 -32.19
N GLU A 10 -8.97 -43.21 -31.89
CA GLU A 10 -9.42 -41.85 -32.19
C GLU A 10 -9.50 -40.88 -30.97
N ALA A 11 -9.48 -41.40 -29.75
CA ALA A 11 -9.59 -40.57 -28.57
C ALA A 11 -8.25 -39.83 -28.23
N GLY A 12 -7.11 -40.35 -28.72
CA GLY A 12 -5.79 -39.75 -28.41
C GLY A 12 -5.48 -38.47 -29.20
N SER A 13 -5.97 -38.40 -30.45
CA SER A 13 -5.69 -37.23 -31.29
C SER A 13 -6.49 -36.00 -30.86
N LEU A 14 -7.72 -36.18 -30.46
CA LEU A 14 -8.61 -35.07 -30.04
C LEU A 14 -8.12 -34.41 -28.75
N THR A 15 -7.61 -35.21 -27.82
CA THR A 15 -7.00 -34.70 -26.57
C THR A 15 -5.74 -33.87 -26.83
N VAL A 16 -4.89 -34.30 -27.78
CA VAL A 16 -3.69 -33.55 -28.18
C VAL A 16 -4.06 -32.22 -28.83
N TYR A 17 -5.06 -32.20 -29.74
CA TYR A 17 -5.50 -30.95 -30.36
C TYR A 17 -6.10 -29.98 -29.33
N LEU A 18 -6.88 -30.48 -28.36
CA LEU A 18 -7.42 -29.67 -27.26
C LEU A 18 -6.30 -29.10 -26.37
N MET A 19 -5.27 -29.89 -26.06
CA MET A 19 -4.14 -29.47 -25.27
C MET A 19 -3.34 -28.37 -26.00
N VAL A 20 -3.03 -28.57 -27.28
CA VAL A 20 -2.35 -27.55 -28.10
C VAL A 20 -3.18 -26.29 -28.23
N GLY A 21 -4.50 -26.42 -28.45
CA GLY A 21 -5.39 -25.23 -28.46
C GLY A 21 -5.41 -24.45 -27.15
N ALA A 22 -5.45 -25.14 -26.00
CA ALA A 22 -5.40 -24.50 -24.71
C ALA A 22 -4.07 -23.74 -24.46
N PHE A 23 -2.94 -24.31 -24.88
CA PHE A 23 -1.63 -23.65 -24.82
C PHE A 23 -1.52 -22.42 -25.72
N LEU A 24 -2.10 -22.47 -26.92
CA LEU A 24 -2.12 -21.31 -27.82
C LEU A 24 -2.98 -20.17 -27.29
N VAL A 25 -4.14 -20.49 -26.69
CA VAL A 25 -5.00 -19.48 -26.07
C VAL A 25 -4.30 -18.86 -24.83
N ALA A 26 -3.74 -19.68 -23.96
CA ALA A 26 -3.02 -19.19 -22.78
C ALA A 26 -1.78 -18.37 -23.17
N GLY A 27 -0.96 -18.85 -24.11
CA GLY A 27 0.19 -18.14 -24.62
C GLY A 27 -0.15 -16.82 -25.31
N GLY A 28 -1.22 -16.82 -26.14
CA GLY A 28 -1.75 -15.62 -26.78
C GLY A 28 -2.25 -14.57 -25.78
N PHE A 29 -2.90 -15.02 -24.71
CA PHE A 29 -3.35 -14.12 -23.63
C PHE A 29 -2.18 -13.48 -22.87
N PHE A 30 -1.13 -14.24 -22.59
CA PHE A 30 0.09 -13.70 -21.97
C PHE A 30 0.81 -12.67 -22.86
N VAL A 31 0.90 -12.94 -24.16
CA VAL A 31 1.46 -11.98 -25.12
C VAL A 31 0.61 -10.72 -25.22
N TRP A 32 -0.72 -10.88 -25.24
CA TRP A 32 -1.64 -9.74 -25.26
C TRP A 32 -1.54 -8.89 -23.99
N LEU A 33 -1.42 -9.50 -22.79
CA LEU A 33 -1.19 -8.79 -21.53
C LEU A 33 0.16 -8.06 -21.52
N SER A 34 1.21 -8.67 -22.10
CA SER A 34 2.52 -8.04 -22.20
C SER A 34 2.53 -6.82 -23.14
N ILE A 35 1.67 -6.79 -24.15
CA ILE A 35 1.51 -5.65 -25.08
C ILE A 35 0.66 -4.54 -24.43
N GLN A 36 -0.32 -4.91 -23.59
CA GLN A 36 -1.15 -3.95 -22.84
C GLN A 36 -0.39 -3.32 -21.65
N ALA A 37 0.61 -4.00 -21.12
CA ALA A 37 1.57 -3.40 -20.21
C ALA A 37 2.50 -2.52 -21.04
N ALA A 38 2.06 -1.28 -21.31
CA ALA A 38 2.89 -0.29 -21.99
C ALA A 38 4.23 -0.19 -21.25
N PRO A 39 5.38 -0.34 -21.93
CA PRO A 39 6.66 -0.12 -21.29
C PRO A 39 6.69 1.35 -20.86
N VAL A 40 6.74 1.58 -19.55
CA VAL A 40 7.15 2.88 -19.05
C VAL A 40 8.57 3.06 -19.57
N GLU A 41 8.77 4.02 -20.46
CA GLU A 41 10.08 4.38 -20.97
C GLU A 41 10.92 4.86 -19.79
N VAL A 42 11.68 3.93 -19.21
CA VAL A 42 12.67 4.23 -18.19
C VAL A 42 13.84 4.88 -18.93
N VAL A 43 13.90 6.20 -18.87
CA VAL A 43 15.12 6.93 -19.20
C VAL A 43 16.18 6.48 -18.19
N VAL A 44 17.02 5.54 -18.58
CA VAL A 44 18.19 5.13 -17.81
C VAL A 44 19.20 6.28 -17.87
N VAL A 45 19.18 7.12 -16.85
CA VAL A 45 20.34 7.97 -16.55
C VAL A 45 21.30 7.08 -15.79
N GLU A 46 22.40 6.67 -16.45
CA GLU A 46 23.52 6.00 -15.80
C GLU A 46 24.15 6.96 -14.78
N GLY A 47 24.00 6.63 -13.52
CA GLY A 47 24.64 7.35 -12.42
C GLY A 47 24.04 6.92 -11.10
N ASP A 48 24.77 6.08 -10.37
CA ASP A 48 24.67 5.77 -8.95
C ASP A 48 23.39 5.05 -8.45
N GLU A 49 23.64 3.97 -7.73
CA GLU A 49 22.65 3.18 -6.98
C GLU A 49 21.92 4.03 -5.93
N GLU A 50 21.07 4.95 -6.38
CA GLU A 50 20.07 5.57 -5.53
C GLU A 50 18.72 4.92 -5.79
N SER A 51 18.26 4.22 -4.73
CA SER A 51 16.88 3.81 -4.49
C SER A 51 15.92 4.62 -5.37
N MET A 52 15.06 3.95 -6.18
CA MET A 52 13.96 4.58 -6.91
C MET A 52 13.07 5.32 -5.92
N ALA A 53 13.46 6.53 -5.58
CA ALA A 53 12.61 7.45 -4.85
C ALA A 53 11.46 7.82 -5.78
N THR A 54 10.35 7.12 -5.66
CA THR A 54 9.08 7.58 -6.22
C THR A 54 8.91 9.01 -5.71
N VAL A 55 9.01 9.99 -6.61
CA VAL A 55 8.94 11.41 -6.24
C VAL A 55 7.58 11.65 -5.58
N ALA A 56 7.60 11.88 -4.27
CA ALA A 56 6.39 12.13 -3.52
C ALA A 56 5.80 13.49 -3.96
N THR A 57 4.51 13.51 -4.22
CA THR A 57 3.81 14.76 -4.50
C THR A 57 3.51 15.48 -3.18
N VAL A 58 3.99 16.70 -3.03
CA VAL A 58 3.64 17.53 -1.86
C VAL A 58 2.18 17.95 -1.99
N VAL A 59 1.36 17.58 -1.01
CA VAL A 59 -0.07 17.90 -0.96
C VAL A 59 -0.32 18.87 0.18
N ASP A 60 -1.17 19.88 -0.06
CA ASP A 60 -1.61 20.78 1.00
C ASP A 60 -2.54 20.06 1.99
N ILE A 61 -2.39 20.38 3.27
CA ILE A 61 -3.17 19.75 4.35
C ILE A 61 -4.66 19.99 4.18
N SER A 62 -5.06 21.19 3.73
CA SER A 62 -6.46 21.53 3.53
C SER A 62 -7.08 20.73 2.41
N ASP A 63 -6.36 20.58 1.28
CA ASP A 63 -6.82 19.80 0.13
C ASP A 63 -6.92 18.32 0.49
N PHE A 64 -5.89 17.80 1.19
CA PHE A 64 -5.89 16.43 1.68
C PHE A 64 -7.06 16.17 2.64
N GLY A 65 -7.28 17.07 3.59
CA GLY A 65 -8.36 16.92 4.59
C GLY A 65 -9.77 16.94 4.00
N MET A 66 -9.98 17.61 2.86
CA MET A 66 -11.27 17.60 2.19
C MET A 66 -11.59 16.25 1.55
N ASN A 67 -10.61 15.59 0.97
CA ASN A 67 -10.80 14.29 0.31
C ASN A 67 -9.50 13.47 0.29
N PRO A 68 -9.15 12.79 1.38
CA PRO A 68 -7.95 11.96 1.44
C PRO A 68 -7.92 10.87 0.35
N MET A 69 -9.09 10.31 0.02
CA MET A 69 -9.19 9.24 -0.98
C MET A 69 -8.95 9.70 -2.43
N ALA A 70 -8.97 11.00 -2.71
CA ALA A 70 -8.53 11.50 -4.02
C ALA A 70 -7.04 11.21 -4.28
N HIS A 71 -6.27 10.96 -3.22
CA HIS A 71 -4.84 10.63 -3.28
C HIS A 71 -4.57 9.13 -3.08
N ALA A 72 -5.61 8.27 -3.17
CA ALA A 72 -5.46 6.84 -2.97
C ALA A 72 -4.43 6.24 -3.94
N ALA A 73 -3.62 5.31 -3.44
CA ALA A 73 -2.56 4.61 -4.16
C ALA A 73 -1.44 5.51 -4.74
N THR A 74 -1.40 6.80 -4.36
CA THR A 74 -0.30 7.71 -4.74
C THR A 74 0.64 7.95 -3.56
N VAL A 75 1.93 8.17 -3.86
CA VAL A 75 2.90 8.55 -2.83
C VAL A 75 2.82 10.06 -2.66
N ILE A 76 2.44 10.48 -1.46
CA ILE A 76 2.30 11.89 -1.10
C ILE A 76 3.22 12.27 0.05
N GLU A 77 3.55 13.54 0.13
CA GLU A 77 4.21 14.16 1.26
C GLU A 77 3.29 15.20 1.89
N LEU A 78 3.01 15.03 3.18
CA LEU A 78 2.30 16.00 4.01
C LEU A 78 3.27 16.60 5.00
N ARG A 79 3.26 17.92 5.11
CA ARG A 79 4.21 18.68 5.94
C ARG A 79 3.51 19.42 7.06
N ARG A 80 4.20 19.61 8.20
CA ARG A 80 3.72 20.40 9.34
C ARG A 80 2.42 19.88 9.94
N LEU A 81 2.30 18.57 10.07
CA LEU A 81 1.18 17.92 10.73
C LEU A 81 1.41 17.91 12.25
N GLY A 82 0.42 18.33 13.03
CA GLY A 82 0.48 18.14 14.48
C GLY A 82 0.12 16.71 14.87
N VAL A 83 0.91 16.07 15.71
CA VAL A 83 0.54 14.79 16.33
C VAL A 83 -0.51 15.09 17.41
N VAL A 84 -1.72 14.56 17.21
CA VAL A 84 -2.86 14.84 18.10
C VAL A 84 -3.17 13.68 19.03
N ASN A 85 -2.72 12.47 18.70
CA ASN A 85 -2.87 11.31 19.55
C ASN A 85 -1.90 10.19 19.12
N THR A 86 -1.61 9.28 20.06
CA THR A 86 -0.86 8.05 19.78
C THR A 86 -1.70 6.86 20.21
N MET A 87 -1.54 5.72 19.58
CA MET A 87 -2.21 4.50 20.02
C MET A 87 -1.44 3.89 21.19
N PRO A 88 -2.08 3.66 22.36
CA PRO A 88 -1.36 3.28 23.58
C PRO A 88 -0.60 1.95 23.50
N GLN A 89 -1.10 1.01 22.70
CA GLN A 89 -0.56 -0.34 22.58
C GLN A 89 0.09 -0.62 21.22
N SER A 90 0.00 0.34 20.27
CA SER A 90 0.44 0.19 18.88
C SER A 90 1.51 1.20 18.56
N SER A 91 2.78 0.86 18.80
CA SER A 91 3.94 1.78 18.66
C SER A 91 4.19 2.29 17.24
N GLN A 92 3.57 1.67 16.24
CA GLN A 92 3.72 2.04 14.82
C GLN A 92 2.57 2.90 14.31
N THR A 93 1.76 3.47 15.22
CA THR A 93 0.51 4.14 14.83
C THR A 93 0.31 5.39 15.64
N PHE A 94 -0.07 6.46 14.96
CA PHE A 94 -0.42 7.73 15.59
C PHE A 94 -1.46 8.49 14.76
N PHE A 95 -2.05 9.51 15.35
CA PHE A 95 -3.00 10.38 14.67
C PHE A 95 -2.40 11.76 14.46
N VAL A 96 -2.72 12.35 13.32
CA VAL A 96 -2.34 13.72 12.96
C VAL A 96 -3.58 14.57 12.74
N GLY A 97 -3.51 15.85 13.07
CA GLY A 97 -4.58 16.82 12.82
C GLY A 97 -4.61 17.24 11.35
N VAL A 98 -5.61 16.74 10.60
CA VAL A 98 -5.89 17.10 9.20
C VAL A 98 -7.38 17.36 9.08
N PRO A 99 -7.85 18.50 9.21
CA PRO A 99 -8.82 19.16 10.09
C PRO A 99 -9.54 18.24 11.10
N SER A 100 -9.53 16.95 10.93
CA SER A 100 -9.92 15.92 11.90
C SER A 100 -8.75 14.96 12.15
N ASP A 101 -8.88 14.13 13.18
CA ASP A 101 -7.86 13.14 13.49
C ASP A 101 -7.71 12.14 12.34
N TYR A 102 -6.53 12.13 11.72
CA TYR A 102 -6.23 11.25 10.61
C TYR A 102 -5.19 10.20 11.00
N LEU A 103 -5.48 8.94 10.65
CA LEU A 103 -4.69 7.80 11.06
C LEU A 103 -3.44 7.64 10.20
N VAL A 104 -2.30 7.53 10.86
CA VAL A 104 -0.99 7.29 10.26
C VAL A 104 -0.46 5.95 10.75
N LYS A 105 -0.10 5.08 9.81
CA LYS A 105 0.53 3.78 10.04
C LYS A 105 1.98 3.84 9.57
N MET A 106 2.92 3.52 10.45
CA MET A 106 4.32 3.35 10.07
C MET A 106 4.60 1.90 9.67
N LEU A 107 5.43 1.71 8.66
CA LEU A 107 6.01 0.40 8.39
C LEU A 107 7.05 0.06 9.48
N PRO A 108 7.28 -1.22 9.80
CA PRO A 108 8.21 -1.64 10.86
C PRO A 108 9.64 -1.12 10.70
N GLU A 109 10.07 -0.91 9.48
CA GLU A 109 11.41 -0.42 9.13
C GLU A 109 11.54 1.11 9.17
N VAL A 110 10.44 1.83 9.37
CA VAL A 110 10.47 3.30 9.38
C VAL A 110 11.09 3.81 10.66
N ALA A 111 12.24 4.47 10.52
CA ALA A 111 12.84 5.24 11.60
C ALA A 111 12.23 6.64 11.66
N VAL A 112 11.91 7.09 12.87
CA VAL A 112 11.51 8.49 13.10
C VAL A 112 12.77 9.33 13.20
N ILE A 113 12.87 10.34 12.33
CA ILE A 113 14.04 11.22 12.25
C ILE A 113 13.72 12.54 12.95
N GLY A 114 14.65 13.03 13.76
CA GLY A 114 14.58 14.37 14.36
C GLY A 114 13.93 14.44 15.74
N GLY A 115 13.46 13.33 16.30
CA GLY A 115 12.90 13.29 17.65
C GLY A 115 11.87 12.20 17.85
N ASP A 116 11.19 12.20 18.97
CA ASP A 116 10.15 11.24 19.33
C ASP A 116 8.78 11.70 18.82
N LEU A 117 7.92 10.73 18.53
CA LEU A 117 6.52 10.97 18.16
C LEU A 117 5.68 11.13 19.43
N GLU A 118 5.65 12.36 19.94
CA GLU A 118 4.85 12.70 21.11
C GLU A 118 3.65 13.58 20.72
N TYR A 119 2.62 13.58 21.56
CA TYR A 119 1.50 14.52 21.44
C TYR A 119 2.00 15.96 21.34
N GLY A 120 1.51 16.71 20.38
CA GLY A 120 1.90 18.10 20.12
C GLY A 120 3.17 18.26 19.27
N ALA A 121 3.89 17.19 18.96
CA ALA A 121 5.00 17.26 18.01
C ALA A 121 4.50 17.63 16.60
N THR A 122 5.31 18.39 15.86
CA THR A 122 5.04 18.66 14.44
C THR A 122 5.87 17.74 13.57
N VAL A 123 5.20 17.05 12.64
CA VAL A 123 5.83 16.04 11.78
C VAL A 123 5.61 16.34 10.30
N SER A 124 6.49 15.80 9.48
CA SER A 124 6.29 15.62 8.05
C SER A 124 6.30 14.13 7.75
N VAL A 125 5.36 13.68 6.94
CA VAL A 125 5.19 12.27 6.59
C VAL A 125 5.19 12.09 5.08
N THR A 126 5.83 11.02 4.61
CA THR A 126 5.76 10.59 3.20
C THR A 126 5.22 9.17 3.16
N GLY A 127 4.15 8.96 2.42
CA GLY A 127 3.49 7.67 2.39
C GLY A 127 2.42 7.55 1.32
N THR A 128 1.71 6.43 1.36
CA THR A 128 0.62 6.10 0.42
C THR A 128 -0.70 6.00 1.16
N VAL A 129 -1.74 6.59 0.60
CA VAL A 129 -3.10 6.57 1.17
C VAL A 129 -3.81 5.28 0.76
N TYR A 130 -4.44 4.64 1.74
CA TYR A 130 -5.26 3.43 1.55
C TYR A 130 -6.61 3.59 2.21
N ALA A 131 -7.64 2.92 1.64
CA ALA A 131 -8.92 2.77 2.29
C ALA A 131 -8.79 1.84 3.50
N MET A 132 -9.45 2.19 4.60
CA MET A 132 -9.55 1.29 5.74
C MET A 132 -10.58 0.21 5.46
N THR A 133 -10.16 -1.04 5.56
CA THR A 133 -11.02 -2.23 5.39
C THR A 133 -10.77 -3.20 6.53
N ASP A 134 -11.72 -4.11 6.78
CA ASP A 134 -11.52 -5.15 7.80
C ASP A 134 -10.31 -6.02 7.48
N SER A 135 -10.12 -6.37 6.21
CA SER A 135 -8.93 -7.11 5.76
C SER A 135 -7.62 -6.35 6.03
N ALA A 136 -7.60 -5.02 5.88
CA ALA A 136 -6.43 -4.21 6.18
C ALA A 136 -6.13 -4.22 7.68
N LYS A 137 -7.16 -4.08 8.53
CA LYS A 137 -7.04 -4.16 10.00
C LYS A 137 -6.56 -5.54 10.45
N ASP A 138 -7.13 -6.60 9.90
CA ASP A 138 -6.75 -7.97 10.24
C ASP A 138 -5.29 -8.29 9.85
N ALA A 139 -4.87 -7.85 8.65
CA ALA A 139 -3.48 -7.98 8.21
C ALA A 139 -2.52 -7.16 9.09
N TRP A 140 -2.95 -5.99 9.52
CA TRP A 140 -2.18 -5.11 10.38
C TRP A 140 -2.03 -5.68 11.78
N MET A 141 -3.09 -6.27 12.36
CA MET A 141 -3.03 -7.01 13.61
C MET A 141 -2.11 -8.23 13.50
N ALA A 142 -2.22 -9.00 12.41
CA ALA A 142 -1.38 -10.18 12.18
C ALA A 142 0.11 -9.84 12.07
N SER A 143 0.46 -8.64 11.59
CA SER A 143 1.84 -8.13 11.54
C SER A 143 2.34 -7.53 12.86
N GLY A 144 1.47 -7.45 13.88
CA GLY A 144 1.79 -6.84 15.18
C GLY A 144 1.83 -5.32 15.20
N GLY A 145 1.45 -4.65 14.09
CA GLY A 145 1.44 -3.18 13.99
C GLY A 145 0.22 -2.54 14.65
N LEU A 146 -0.88 -3.28 14.81
CA LEU A 146 -2.10 -2.87 15.49
C LEU A 146 -2.40 -3.85 16.62
N ALA A 147 -2.45 -3.37 17.84
CA ALA A 147 -2.85 -4.18 18.99
C ALA A 147 -4.37 -4.35 19.04
N GLU A 148 -4.84 -5.48 19.58
CA GLU A 148 -6.27 -5.79 19.69
C GLU A 148 -7.04 -4.70 20.50
N GLY A 149 -6.43 -4.17 21.54
CA GLY A 149 -7.03 -3.11 22.36
C GLY A 149 -7.19 -1.78 21.64
N ASP A 150 -6.41 -1.53 20.58
CA ASP A 150 -6.45 -0.31 19.78
C ASP A 150 -7.32 -0.46 18.51
N ARG A 151 -7.83 -1.66 18.21
CA ARG A 151 -8.64 -1.94 17.01
C ARG A 151 -9.84 -1.00 16.90
N ILE A 152 -10.49 -0.72 18.02
CA ILE A 152 -11.67 0.16 18.05
C ILE A 152 -11.34 1.57 17.56
N LEU A 153 -10.12 2.06 17.79
CA LEU A 153 -9.69 3.37 17.30
C LEU A 153 -9.50 3.36 15.77
N ALA A 154 -9.02 2.24 15.22
CA ALA A 154 -8.88 2.06 13.78
C ALA A 154 -10.25 1.87 13.08
N ASP A 155 -11.29 1.42 13.79
CA ASP A 155 -12.64 1.23 13.25
C ASP A 155 -13.33 2.56 12.88
N PHE A 156 -12.90 3.66 13.48
CA PHE A 156 -13.42 5.00 13.15
C PHE A 156 -12.73 5.63 11.93
N ALA A 157 -11.62 5.07 11.45
CA ALA A 157 -10.90 5.59 10.31
C ALA A 157 -11.48 5.03 9.00
N GLU A 158 -11.88 5.91 8.07
CA GLU A 158 -12.31 5.52 6.71
C GLU A 158 -11.11 5.23 5.79
N SER A 159 -9.98 5.85 6.08
CA SER A 159 -8.72 5.70 5.35
C SER A 159 -7.54 5.96 6.27
N PHE A 160 -6.36 5.57 5.83
CA PHE A 160 -5.10 5.80 6.54
C PHE A 160 -3.97 6.06 5.54
N ILE A 161 -2.90 6.70 6.02
CA ILE A 161 -1.66 6.80 5.27
C ILE A 161 -0.65 5.81 5.82
N GLU A 162 -0.13 4.93 4.96
CA GLU A 162 0.99 4.05 5.28
C GLU A 162 2.29 4.77 4.93
N VAL A 163 3.05 5.15 5.95
CA VAL A 163 4.23 6.00 5.78
C VAL A 163 5.50 5.20 5.66
N ARG A 164 6.38 5.69 4.79
CA ARG A 164 7.72 5.17 4.52
C ARG A 164 8.81 6.05 5.09
N ALA A 165 8.49 7.31 5.41
CA ALA A 165 9.39 8.24 6.06
C ALA A 165 8.60 9.18 6.98
N VAL A 166 9.13 9.41 8.17
CA VAL A 166 8.61 10.35 9.17
C VAL A 166 9.76 11.21 9.68
N SER A 167 9.55 12.52 9.72
CA SER A 167 10.49 13.44 10.33
C SER A 167 9.77 14.38 11.31
N VAL A 168 10.30 14.49 12.53
CA VAL A 168 9.85 15.48 13.51
C VAL A 168 10.51 16.80 13.17
N THR A 169 9.70 17.81 12.83
CA THR A 169 10.18 19.14 12.43
C THR A 169 10.15 20.15 13.56
N ALA A 170 9.32 19.92 14.58
CA ALA A 170 9.34 20.66 15.82
C ALA A 170 8.90 19.76 16.98
N PRO A 171 9.56 19.85 18.16
CA PRO A 171 9.14 19.13 19.35
C PRO A 171 7.79 19.65 19.86
N PRO A 172 7.13 18.90 20.77
CA PRO A 172 5.91 19.36 21.42
C PRO A 172 6.11 20.73 22.04
N GLN A 173 5.16 21.64 21.81
CA GLN A 173 5.19 22.91 22.51
C GLN A 173 4.65 22.69 23.94
N PRO A 174 5.34 23.16 25.00
CA PRO A 174 4.76 23.11 26.33
C PRO A 174 3.48 23.93 26.34
N ASP A 175 2.43 23.34 26.93
CA ASP A 175 1.15 24.04 27.15
C ASP A 175 1.40 25.37 27.89
N PRO A 176 0.73 26.46 27.49
CA PRO A 176 0.91 27.78 28.09
C PRO A 176 0.43 27.84 29.54
#